data_20ad8a4b90113d303f07f521af56e62e
#
_entry.id   20ad8a4b90113d303f07f521af56e62e
#
_cell.length_a   1.000
_cell.length_b   1.000
_cell.length_c   1.000
_cell.angle_alpha   90.00
_cell.angle_beta   90.00
_cell.angle_gamma   90.00
#
_symmetry.space_group_name_H-M   'P 1'
#
loop_
_entity.id
_entity.type
_entity.pdbx_description
1 polymer ?
#
loop_
_entity_poly.entity_id
_entity_poly.type
_entity_poly.pdbx_seq_one_letter_code
_entity_poly.pdbx_strand_id
1 'polypeptide(L)'
;MKKINVLVATVIVALGVSATSCDSKRSASLKTGADSASYAIGIANGSMFKQNLEGMPGGPVNVDDLLAGFEAALKNDTTGAKMTMEQAQAFLNTYFVEAQAKEAEKAKEEGDKFLAENKTKEGVITTESGLQYKVETEGTGAKPAKEDRVKVHYTGT
;
A
#
# COMPACT_ATOMS: atom_id res chain seq x y z
N MET A 1 4.16 69.02 -46.89
CA MET A 1 4.32 67.51 -46.90
C MET A 1 4.68 67.12 -45.51
N LYS A 2 3.70 66.74 -44.70
CA LYS A 2 3.90 66.32 -43.28
C LYS A 2 3.85 64.81 -43.24
N LYS A 3 4.93 64.21 -42.77
CA LYS A 3 5.04 62.75 -42.56
C LYS A 3 4.40 62.39 -41.24
N ILE A 4 3.35 61.56 -41.29
CA ILE A 4 2.66 61.02 -40.12
C ILE A 4 3.33 59.70 -39.80
N ASN A 5 4.03 59.66 -38.67
CA ASN A 5 4.58 58.42 -38.11
C ASN A 5 3.45 57.74 -37.32
N VAL A 6 2.98 56.58 -37.80
CA VAL A 6 2.07 55.71 -37.08
C VAL A 6 2.90 54.76 -36.25
N LEU A 7 2.85 54.93 -34.93
CA LEU A 7 3.45 54.06 -33.94
C LEU A 7 2.48 52.94 -33.66
N VAL A 8 2.72 51.75 -34.18
CA VAL A 8 1.95 50.53 -33.85
C VAL A 8 2.48 49.97 -32.52
N ALA A 9 1.76 50.22 -31.46
CA ALA A 9 2.01 49.62 -30.17
C ALA A 9 1.44 48.20 -30.16
N THR A 10 2.32 47.20 -30.28
CA THR A 10 1.97 45.77 -30.13
C THR A 10 1.83 45.47 -28.65
N VAL A 11 0.57 45.36 -28.16
CA VAL A 11 0.30 44.85 -26.80
C VAL A 11 0.38 43.34 -26.84
N ILE A 12 1.45 42.78 -26.32
CA ILE A 12 1.56 41.35 -26.06
C ILE A 12 0.82 41.09 -24.75
N VAL A 13 -0.40 40.60 -24.87
CA VAL A 13 -1.11 40.01 -23.74
C VAL A 13 -0.53 38.65 -23.48
N ALA A 14 0.39 38.55 -22.53
CA ALA A 14 0.83 37.27 -21.97
C ALA A 14 -0.33 36.69 -21.13
N LEU A 15 -1.11 35.79 -21.72
CA LEU A 15 -2.02 34.91 -20.96
C LEU A 15 -1.15 33.97 -20.12
N GLY A 16 -0.86 34.39 -18.91
CA GLY A 16 -0.37 33.52 -17.87
C GLY A 16 -1.46 32.50 -17.53
N VAL A 17 -1.35 31.28 -18.07
CA VAL A 17 -2.09 30.14 -17.57
C VAL A 17 -1.46 29.79 -16.23
N SER A 18 -1.92 30.43 -15.16
CA SER A 18 -1.74 29.96 -13.82
C SER A 18 -2.57 28.68 -13.69
N ALA A 19 -1.93 27.52 -13.86
CA ALA A 19 -2.46 26.26 -13.39
C ALA A 19 -2.55 26.34 -11.86
N THR A 20 -3.60 26.97 -11.36
CA THR A 20 -4.02 26.80 -9.99
C THR A 20 -4.48 25.34 -9.87
N SER A 21 -3.61 24.50 -9.35
CA SER A 21 -4.00 23.24 -8.76
C SER A 21 -5.00 23.58 -7.66
N CYS A 22 -6.27 23.58 -8.01
CA CYS A 22 -7.35 23.61 -7.03
C CYS A 22 -7.31 22.26 -6.31
N ASP A 23 -6.58 22.20 -5.23
CA ASP A 23 -6.78 21.24 -4.16
C ASP A 23 -8.13 21.57 -3.52
N SER A 24 -9.20 21.24 -4.24
CA SER A 24 -10.58 21.44 -3.78
C SER A 24 -10.88 20.33 -2.78
N LYS A 25 -10.50 20.57 -1.53
CA LYS A 25 -10.99 19.74 -0.41
C LYS A 25 -12.51 19.68 -0.54
N ARG A 26 -13.03 18.48 -0.77
CA ARG A 26 -14.48 18.27 -0.85
C ARG A 26 -15.10 18.69 0.47
N SER A 27 -15.88 19.78 0.43
CA SER A 27 -16.61 20.26 1.61
C SER A 27 -17.99 19.62 1.61
N ALA A 28 -18.33 18.91 2.68
CA ALA A 28 -19.67 18.37 2.85
C ALA A 28 -20.61 19.46 3.39
N SER A 29 -21.83 19.52 2.85
CA SER A 29 -22.88 20.40 3.32
C SER A 29 -23.99 19.56 3.95
N LEU A 30 -23.99 19.43 5.27
CA LEU A 30 -24.93 18.57 6.01
C LEU A 30 -26.21 19.31 6.35
N LYS A 31 -26.97 19.74 5.33
CA LYS A 31 -28.18 20.54 5.50
C LYS A 31 -29.43 19.72 5.77
N THR A 32 -29.48 18.48 5.29
CA THR A 32 -30.59 17.57 5.45
C THR A 32 -30.20 16.29 6.19
N GLY A 33 -31.18 15.53 6.67
CA GLY A 33 -30.94 14.20 7.22
C GLY A 33 -30.32 13.24 6.20
N ALA A 34 -30.69 13.36 4.92
CA ALA A 34 -30.13 12.57 3.84
C ALA A 34 -28.65 12.90 3.58
N ASP A 35 -28.28 14.19 3.63
CA ASP A 35 -26.87 14.60 3.50
C ASP A 35 -26.02 14.03 4.64
N SER A 36 -26.55 14.14 5.87
CA SER A 36 -25.87 13.60 7.07
C SER A 36 -25.73 12.10 7.01
N ALA A 37 -26.75 11.37 6.56
CA ALA A 37 -26.70 9.92 6.38
C ALA A 37 -25.66 9.52 5.32
N SER A 38 -25.64 10.21 4.19
CA SER A 38 -24.67 9.98 3.11
C SER A 38 -23.23 10.19 3.59
N TYR A 39 -22.98 11.24 4.34
CA TYR A 39 -21.67 11.52 4.92
C TYR A 39 -21.28 10.46 5.95
N ALA A 40 -22.21 10.06 6.82
CA ALA A 40 -21.96 9.02 7.82
C ALA A 40 -21.62 7.66 7.18
N ILE A 41 -22.29 7.28 6.08
CA ILE A 41 -21.95 6.10 5.29
C ILE A 41 -20.51 6.22 4.76
N GLY A 42 -20.11 7.38 4.27
CA GLY A 42 -18.76 7.63 3.81
C GLY A 42 -17.72 7.45 4.91
N ILE A 43 -17.96 7.99 6.10
CA ILE A 43 -17.07 7.84 7.27
C ILE A 43 -16.96 6.39 7.71
N ALA A 44 -18.10 5.69 7.85
CA ALA A 44 -18.13 4.31 8.29
C ALA A 44 -17.37 3.38 7.34
N ASN A 45 -17.63 3.49 6.03
CA ASN A 45 -16.94 2.68 5.02
C ASN A 45 -15.47 3.09 4.87
N GLY A 46 -15.16 4.40 4.91
CA GLY A 46 -13.78 4.88 4.83
C GLY A 46 -12.90 4.36 5.95
N SER A 47 -13.42 4.28 7.18
CA SER A 47 -12.70 3.71 8.32
C SER A 47 -12.40 2.22 8.13
N MET A 48 -13.36 1.45 7.63
CA MET A 48 -13.18 0.04 7.32
C MET A 48 -12.19 -0.17 6.15
N PHE A 49 -12.31 0.63 5.10
CA PHE A 49 -11.38 0.61 3.97
C PHE A 49 -9.96 0.90 4.39
N LYS A 50 -9.74 1.90 5.25
CA LYS A 50 -8.40 2.24 5.75
C LYS A 50 -7.72 1.02 6.38
N GLN A 51 -8.41 0.28 7.25
CA GLN A 51 -7.84 -0.92 7.88
C GLN A 51 -7.46 -2.00 6.85
N ASN A 52 -8.30 -2.18 5.82
CA ASN A 52 -8.02 -3.15 4.76
C ASN A 52 -6.84 -2.73 3.87
N LEU A 53 -6.65 -1.42 3.65
CA LEU A 53 -5.58 -0.90 2.82
C LEU A 53 -4.20 -0.95 3.51
N GLU A 54 -4.15 -0.88 4.84
CA GLU A 54 -2.89 -0.92 5.63
C GLU A 54 -2.14 -2.25 5.48
N GLY A 55 -2.85 -3.35 5.18
CA GLY A 55 -2.27 -4.68 4.99
C GLY A 55 -2.11 -5.12 3.52
N MET A 56 -2.37 -4.24 2.56
CA MET A 56 -2.31 -4.62 1.15
C MET A 56 -0.86 -4.67 0.63
N PRO A 57 -0.48 -5.73 -0.10
CA PRO A 57 0.82 -5.80 -0.73
C PRO A 57 1.00 -4.71 -1.79
N GLY A 58 2.23 -4.23 -1.97
CA GLY A 58 2.55 -3.21 -2.97
C GLY A 58 2.74 -1.80 -2.44
N GLY A 59 2.63 -1.61 -1.13
CA GLY A 59 2.93 -0.34 -0.47
C GLY A 59 1.72 0.56 -0.24
N PRO A 60 1.93 1.80 0.21
CA PRO A 60 0.87 2.70 0.60
C PRO A 60 0.00 3.12 -0.60
N VAL A 61 -1.30 3.09 -0.41
CA VAL A 61 -2.29 3.50 -1.41
C VAL A 61 -2.34 5.03 -1.52
N ASN A 62 -2.35 5.54 -2.75
CA ASN A 62 -2.65 6.95 -3.00
C ASN A 62 -4.15 7.21 -2.78
N VAL A 63 -4.46 7.90 -1.70
CA VAL A 63 -5.85 8.15 -1.29
C VAL A 63 -6.59 9.04 -2.30
N ASP A 64 -5.91 9.98 -2.94
CA ASP A 64 -6.56 10.89 -3.92
C ASP A 64 -6.96 10.13 -5.18
N ASP A 65 -6.10 9.24 -5.69
CA ASP A 65 -6.43 8.39 -6.83
C ASP A 65 -7.52 7.38 -6.48
N LEU A 66 -7.49 6.80 -5.28
CA LEU A 66 -8.54 5.93 -4.78
C LEU A 66 -9.89 6.64 -4.75
N LEU A 67 -9.94 7.84 -4.19
CA LEU A 67 -11.16 8.64 -4.12
C LEU A 67 -11.66 9.05 -5.52
N ALA A 68 -10.77 9.37 -6.44
CA ALA A 68 -11.13 9.68 -7.82
C ALA A 68 -11.78 8.47 -8.53
N GLY A 69 -11.19 7.28 -8.37
CA GLY A 69 -11.77 6.04 -8.91
C GLY A 69 -13.11 5.69 -8.27
N PHE A 70 -13.24 5.87 -6.96
CA PHE A 70 -14.47 5.64 -6.22
C PHE A 70 -15.59 6.59 -6.68
N GLU A 71 -15.27 7.86 -6.89
CA GLU A 71 -16.23 8.85 -7.40
C GLU A 71 -16.70 8.51 -8.79
N ALA A 72 -15.79 8.17 -9.70
CA ALA A 72 -16.14 7.78 -11.07
C ALA A 72 -17.08 6.57 -11.07
N ALA A 73 -16.81 5.57 -10.23
CA ALA A 73 -17.65 4.40 -10.10
C ALA A 73 -19.05 4.71 -9.53
N LEU A 74 -19.13 5.50 -8.45
CA LEU A 74 -20.40 5.87 -7.82
C LEU A 74 -21.30 6.74 -8.73
N LYS A 75 -20.68 7.56 -9.56
CA LYS A 75 -21.39 8.44 -10.52
C LYS A 75 -21.68 7.79 -11.86
N ASN A 76 -21.25 6.54 -12.08
CA ASN A 76 -21.27 5.88 -13.38
C ASN A 76 -20.63 6.74 -14.49
N ASP A 77 -19.55 7.43 -14.16
CA ASP A 77 -18.85 8.30 -15.10
C ASP A 77 -17.94 7.46 -16.01
N THR A 78 -18.51 7.00 -17.12
CA THR A 78 -17.80 6.20 -18.12
C THR A 78 -16.86 7.03 -19.00
N THR A 79 -17.00 8.35 -19.00
CA THR A 79 -16.18 9.25 -19.82
C THR A 79 -14.99 9.82 -19.05
N GLY A 80 -15.14 10.08 -17.75
CA GLY A 80 -14.08 10.58 -16.88
C GLY A 80 -13.22 9.47 -16.26
N ALA A 81 -13.75 8.24 -16.18
CA ALA A 81 -13.02 7.11 -15.66
C ALA A 81 -11.77 6.81 -16.50
N LYS A 82 -10.65 6.58 -15.83
CA LYS A 82 -9.36 6.28 -16.48
C LYS A 82 -9.22 4.81 -16.92
N MET A 83 -10.05 3.94 -16.37
CA MET A 83 -10.13 2.52 -16.72
C MET A 83 -11.53 1.97 -16.49
N THR A 84 -11.88 0.91 -17.19
CA THR A 84 -13.12 0.17 -16.97
C THR A 84 -12.98 -0.75 -15.74
N MET A 85 -14.09 -1.29 -15.25
CA MET A 85 -14.10 -2.27 -14.17
C MET A 85 -13.26 -3.51 -14.52
N GLU A 86 -13.36 -4.01 -15.75
CA GLU A 86 -12.59 -5.16 -16.23
C GLU A 86 -11.08 -4.87 -16.25
N GLN A 87 -10.70 -3.68 -16.74
CA GLN A 87 -9.31 -3.24 -16.72
C GLN A 87 -8.78 -3.09 -15.29
N ALA A 88 -9.58 -2.54 -14.38
CA ALA A 88 -9.22 -2.40 -12.98
C ALA A 88 -9.00 -3.77 -12.32
N GLN A 89 -9.90 -4.73 -12.53
CA GLN A 89 -9.76 -6.09 -12.01
C GLN A 89 -8.53 -6.81 -12.56
N ALA A 90 -8.31 -6.74 -13.87
CA ALA A 90 -7.15 -7.36 -14.51
C ALA A 90 -5.84 -6.76 -13.98
N PHE A 91 -5.78 -5.44 -13.84
CA PHE A 91 -4.62 -4.73 -13.29
C PHE A 91 -4.35 -5.15 -11.85
N LEU A 92 -5.37 -5.13 -10.98
CA LEU A 92 -5.22 -5.47 -9.57
C LEU A 92 -4.75 -6.91 -9.38
N ASN A 93 -5.27 -7.87 -10.15
CA ASN A 93 -4.83 -9.25 -10.09
C ASN A 93 -3.34 -9.39 -10.39
N THR A 94 -2.86 -8.75 -11.47
CA THR A 94 -1.43 -8.77 -11.82
C THR A 94 -0.59 -8.04 -10.78
N TYR A 95 -1.00 -6.85 -10.38
CA TYR A 95 -0.29 -6.02 -9.42
C TYR A 95 -0.07 -6.71 -8.07
N PHE A 96 -1.11 -7.34 -7.52
CA PHE A 96 -0.98 -8.02 -6.23
C PHE A 96 -0.13 -9.29 -6.30
N VAL A 97 -0.21 -10.04 -7.39
CA VAL A 97 0.68 -11.20 -7.59
C VAL A 97 2.14 -10.76 -7.63
N GLU A 98 2.45 -9.72 -8.40
CA GLU A 98 3.81 -9.19 -8.50
C GLU A 98 4.30 -8.58 -7.17
N ALA A 99 3.43 -7.86 -6.46
CA ALA A 99 3.77 -7.27 -5.18
C ALA A 99 4.07 -8.35 -4.14
N GLN A 100 3.23 -9.38 -4.04
CA GLN A 100 3.47 -10.52 -3.15
C GLN A 100 4.75 -11.27 -3.49
N ALA A 101 5.05 -11.46 -4.79
CA ALA A 101 6.29 -12.11 -5.22
C ALA A 101 7.52 -11.31 -4.77
N LYS A 102 7.49 -9.98 -4.92
CA LYS A 102 8.58 -9.10 -4.46
C LYS A 102 8.76 -9.13 -2.94
N GLU A 103 7.66 -9.12 -2.18
CA GLU A 103 7.71 -9.21 -0.72
C GLU A 103 8.26 -10.56 -0.27
N ALA A 104 7.86 -11.66 -0.92
CA ALA A 104 8.37 -13.00 -0.64
C ALA A 104 9.86 -13.12 -0.97
N GLU A 105 10.32 -12.55 -2.10
CA GLU A 105 11.73 -12.52 -2.47
C GLU A 105 12.57 -11.74 -1.43
N LYS A 106 12.09 -10.55 -1.05
CA LYS A 106 12.74 -9.73 -0.02
C LYS A 106 12.81 -10.46 1.33
N ALA A 107 11.70 -11.04 1.77
CA ALA A 107 11.66 -11.82 3.01
C ALA A 107 12.63 -13.02 2.96
N LYS A 108 12.73 -13.68 1.80
CA LYS A 108 13.69 -14.75 1.59
C LYS A 108 15.13 -14.27 1.69
N GLU A 109 15.48 -13.17 1.02
CA GLU A 109 16.82 -12.57 1.08
C GLU A 109 17.20 -12.17 2.51
N GLU A 110 16.28 -11.53 3.24
CA GLU A 110 16.48 -11.17 4.65
C GLU A 110 16.65 -12.40 5.54
N GLY A 111 15.86 -13.45 5.30
CA GLY A 111 15.96 -14.72 5.99
C GLY A 111 17.29 -15.44 5.71
N ASP A 112 17.70 -15.52 4.46
CA ASP A 112 18.97 -16.13 4.05
C ASP A 112 20.17 -15.38 4.69
N LYS A 113 20.11 -14.04 4.69
CA LYS A 113 21.12 -13.21 5.36
C LYS A 113 21.15 -13.44 6.86
N PHE A 114 19.99 -13.46 7.51
CA PHE A 114 19.88 -13.76 8.93
C PHE A 114 20.50 -15.13 9.27
N LEU A 115 20.16 -16.16 8.52
CA LEU A 115 20.68 -17.52 8.75
C LEU A 115 22.19 -17.58 8.53
N ALA A 116 22.71 -16.89 7.51
CA ALA A 116 24.14 -16.82 7.26
C ALA A 116 24.91 -16.14 8.42
N GLU A 117 24.40 -15.02 8.91
CA GLU A 117 24.96 -14.32 10.05
C GLU A 117 24.81 -15.11 11.36
N ASN A 118 23.63 -15.72 11.57
CA ASN A 118 23.32 -16.45 12.80
C ASN A 118 24.20 -17.71 12.96
N LYS A 119 24.52 -18.37 11.83
CA LYS A 119 25.42 -19.53 11.79
C LYS A 119 26.80 -19.27 12.42
N THR A 120 27.26 -17.99 12.37
CA THR A 120 28.59 -17.62 12.90
C THR A 120 28.57 -17.28 14.39
N LYS A 121 27.38 -17.20 15.01
CA LYS A 121 27.25 -16.85 16.42
C LYS A 121 27.62 -18.01 17.32
N GLU A 122 28.21 -17.68 18.46
CA GLU A 122 28.62 -18.67 19.46
C GLU A 122 27.43 -19.49 19.99
N GLY A 123 27.60 -20.80 19.99
CA GLY A 123 26.60 -21.76 20.48
C GLY A 123 25.47 -22.07 19.50
N VAL A 124 25.50 -21.51 18.29
CA VAL A 124 24.53 -21.86 17.25
C VAL A 124 24.97 -23.11 16.49
N ILE A 125 24.08 -24.08 16.44
CA ILE A 125 24.26 -25.34 15.72
C ILE A 125 23.35 -25.33 14.50
N THR A 126 23.90 -25.67 13.32
CA THR A 126 23.12 -25.80 12.07
C THR A 126 23.06 -27.28 11.68
N THR A 127 21.86 -27.80 11.48
CA THR A 127 21.62 -29.16 11.01
C THR A 127 21.80 -29.29 9.49
N GLU A 128 21.83 -30.51 8.97
CA GLU A 128 21.86 -30.80 7.53
C GLU A 128 20.61 -30.21 6.80
N SER A 129 19.47 -30.12 7.47
CA SER A 129 18.26 -29.53 6.93
C SER A 129 18.26 -27.99 6.88
N GLY A 130 19.31 -27.35 7.44
CA GLY A 130 19.39 -25.89 7.55
C GLY A 130 18.74 -25.31 8.80
N LEU A 131 18.10 -26.14 9.64
CA LEU A 131 17.57 -25.70 10.93
C LEU A 131 18.70 -25.22 11.82
N GLN A 132 18.54 -24.05 12.43
CA GLN A 132 19.49 -23.53 13.41
C GLN A 132 18.87 -23.49 14.79
N TYR A 133 19.63 -23.90 15.78
CA TYR A 133 19.23 -23.88 17.17
C TYR A 133 20.38 -23.55 18.09
N LYS A 134 20.06 -23.06 19.26
CA LYS A 134 21.01 -22.82 20.35
C LYS A 134 20.48 -23.46 21.61
N VAL A 135 21.33 -24.22 22.30
CA VAL A 135 21.00 -24.75 23.63
C VAL A 135 21.34 -23.68 24.67
N GLU A 136 20.34 -23.17 25.37
CA GLU A 136 20.56 -22.18 26.43
C GLU A 136 20.87 -22.86 27.78
N THR A 137 20.21 -23.98 28.02
CA THR A 137 20.43 -24.79 29.23
C THR A 137 20.41 -26.25 28.86
N GLU A 138 21.51 -26.93 29.17
CA GLU A 138 21.61 -28.38 28.94
C GLU A 138 20.73 -29.15 29.92
N GLY A 139 19.90 -30.03 29.37
CA GLY A 139 19.05 -30.91 30.19
C GLY A 139 19.81 -32.05 30.79
N THR A 140 19.47 -32.42 32.02
CA THR A 140 20.06 -33.57 32.77
C THR A 140 19.14 -34.79 32.81
N GLY A 141 17.93 -34.70 32.23
CA GLY A 141 16.95 -35.78 32.22
C GLY A 141 17.17 -36.82 31.11
N ALA A 142 16.29 -37.82 31.09
CA ALA A 142 16.26 -38.82 30.03
C ALA A 142 15.91 -38.17 28.67
N LYS A 143 16.62 -38.57 27.62
CA LYS A 143 16.27 -38.10 26.25
C LYS A 143 15.10 -38.91 25.72
N PRO A 144 14.04 -38.25 25.20
CA PRO A 144 12.89 -38.95 24.65
C PRO A 144 13.27 -39.70 23.36
N ALA A 145 12.66 -40.88 23.18
CA ALA A 145 12.73 -41.59 21.92
C ALA A 145 11.79 -40.98 20.88
N LYS A 146 11.92 -41.38 19.62
CA LYS A 146 11.15 -40.84 18.49
C LYS A 146 9.63 -40.98 18.68
N GLU A 147 9.19 -42.02 19.35
CA GLU A 147 7.79 -42.36 19.55
C GLU A 147 7.19 -41.79 20.86
N ASP A 148 8.03 -41.15 21.68
CA ASP A 148 7.60 -40.64 22.98
C ASP A 148 6.74 -39.38 22.84
N ARG A 149 5.77 -39.24 23.73
CA ARG A 149 5.01 -38.02 23.91
C ARG A 149 5.71 -37.13 24.91
N VAL A 150 6.02 -35.88 24.46
CA VAL A 150 6.67 -34.91 25.31
C VAL A 150 5.74 -33.67 25.49
N LYS A 151 5.84 -33.02 26.63
CA LYS A 151 5.19 -31.73 26.90
C LYS A 151 6.23 -30.64 26.78
N VAL A 152 6.00 -29.70 25.89
CA VAL A 152 6.90 -28.57 25.65
C VAL A 152 6.18 -27.25 25.89
N HIS A 153 6.91 -26.22 26.28
CA HIS A 153 6.49 -24.84 26.23
C HIS A 153 7.23 -24.18 25.07
N TYR A 154 6.52 -23.40 24.25
CA TYR A 154 7.14 -22.69 23.16
C TYR A 154 6.61 -21.25 23.06
N THR A 155 7.46 -20.36 22.55
CA THR A 155 7.05 -19.00 22.15
C THR A 155 7.45 -18.84 20.68
N GLY A 156 6.46 -18.54 19.83
CA GLY A 156 6.69 -18.23 18.42
C GLY A 156 6.76 -16.71 18.23
N THR A 157 7.69 -16.22 17.43
CA THR A 157 7.86 -14.81 17.07
C THR A 157 7.92 -14.68 15.56
#